data_55f9b82156816ec3f573167c4932c71a
#
_entry.id   55f9b82156816ec3f573167c4932c71a
#
_cell.length_a   1.000
_cell.length_b   1.000
_cell.length_c   1.000
_cell.angle_alpha   90.00
_cell.angle_beta   90.00
_cell.angle_gamma   90.00
#
_symmetry.space_group_name_H-M   'P 1'
#
loop_
_entity.id
_entity.type
_entity.pdbx_description
1 polymer ?
#
loop_
_entity_poly.entity_id
_entity_poly.type
_entity_poly.pdbx_seq_one_letter_code
_entity_poly.pdbx_strand_id
1 'polypeptide(L)'
;CSGNNALAVGSLCGYTDIKADGTTFLIRSLGERAGCIGSLAALDGSTPSRINIKNSTLDLLLKAPCGSAVGCRKTACDTVISDSDITVHVEGDAVAGIGSAEGKGSLLIKNSDIKSSSSSGIYSLDIGFMNKGCIINNSTINSHLINDPDYHEPSRLMQQN
;
A
#
# COMPACT_ATOMS: atom_id res chain seq x y z
N CYS A 1 -5.32 -5.52 14.86
CA CYS A 1 -4.11 -5.97 15.56
C CYS A 1 -3.38 -4.78 16.19
N SER A 2 -2.59 -5.04 17.23
CA SER A 2 -1.82 -4.01 17.93
C SER A 2 -0.55 -4.62 18.54
N GLY A 3 0.49 -3.78 18.74
CA GLY A 3 1.77 -4.19 19.32
C GLY A 3 2.96 -3.47 18.68
N ASN A 4 4.19 -3.71 19.16
CA ASN A 4 5.38 -3.09 18.58
C ASN A 4 5.58 -3.44 17.10
N ASN A 5 5.23 -4.67 16.70
CA ASN A 5 5.13 -5.07 15.31
C ASN A 5 3.74 -5.68 15.08
N ALA A 6 2.88 -4.98 14.38
CA ALA A 6 1.50 -5.38 14.16
C ALA A 6 1.21 -5.55 12.66
N LEU A 7 0.86 -6.76 12.25
CA LEU A 7 0.45 -7.08 10.88
C LEU A 7 -0.77 -7.98 10.90
N ALA A 8 -1.81 -7.61 10.16
CA ALA A 8 -3.04 -8.37 10.16
C ALA A 8 -2.97 -9.57 9.19
N VAL A 9 -2.48 -9.36 7.97
CA VAL A 9 -2.40 -10.40 6.94
C VAL A 9 -1.02 -10.36 6.28
N GLY A 10 -0.26 -11.43 6.35
CA GLY A 10 1.03 -11.54 5.69
C GLY A 10 2.17 -12.00 6.60
N SER A 11 3.39 -11.49 6.38
CA SER A 11 4.60 -11.89 7.10
C SER A 11 5.21 -10.73 7.87
N LEU A 12 5.51 -10.93 9.15
CA LEU A 12 6.28 -9.95 9.94
C LEU A 12 7.70 -9.80 9.41
N CYS A 13 8.25 -10.86 8.82
CA CYS A 13 9.62 -10.87 8.30
C CYS A 13 9.70 -11.80 7.09
N GLY A 14 10.24 -11.29 5.99
CA GLY A 14 10.49 -12.06 4.78
C GLY A 14 9.41 -11.94 3.70
N TYR A 15 9.41 -12.92 2.82
CA TYR A 15 8.52 -13.01 1.66
C TYR A 15 7.08 -13.34 2.04
N THR A 16 6.14 -12.79 1.30
CA THR A 16 4.72 -13.18 1.36
C THR A 16 4.11 -13.24 -0.05
N ASP A 17 3.22 -14.18 -0.27
CA ASP A 17 2.37 -14.27 -1.48
C ASP A 17 0.91 -14.28 -1.02
N ILE A 18 0.23 -13.16 -1.21
CA ILE A 18 -1.13 -12.94 -0.76
C ILE A 18 -2.04 -12.88 -1.97
N LYS A 19 -3.10 -13.67 -1.96
CA LYS A 19 -4.17 -13.65 -2.95
C LYS A 19 -5.50 -13.47 -2.24
N ALA A 20 -6.19 -12.40 -2.55
CA ALA A 20 -7.55 -12.13 -2.08
C ALA A 20 -8.47 -11.99 -3.30
N ASP A 21 -9.50 -12.81 -3.39
CA ASP A 21 -10.49 -12.75 -4.46
C ASP A 21 -11.90 -12.86 -3.86
N GLY A 22 -12.78 -11.93 -4.21
CA GLY A 22 -14.14 -11.87 -3.69
C GLY A 22 -14.21 -11.67 -2.17
N THR A 23 -13.26 -10.99 -1.57
CA THR A 23 -13.09 -10.90 -0.12
C THR A 23 -13.46 -9.51 0.40
N THR A 24 -14.06 -9.48 1.60
CA THR A 24 -14.24 -8.23 2.35
C THR A 24 -13.29 -8.21 3.55
N PHE A 25 -12.45 -7.18 3.64
CA PHE A 25 -11.57 -6.95 4.77
C PHE A 25 -11.94 -5.67 5.51
N LEU A 26 -12.06 -5.78 6.82
CA LEU A 26 -12.11 -4.64 7.74
C LEU A 26 -10.93 -4.78 8.70
N ILE A 27 -9.88 -4.00 8.48
CA ILE A 27 -8.62 -4.13 9.24
C ILE A 27 -8.28 -2.82 9.94
N ARG A 28 -7.94 -2.94 11.22
CA ARG A 28 -7.40 -1.87 12.05
C ARG A 28 -6.07 -2.35 12.62
N SER A 29 -4.97 -1.69 12.24
CA SER A 29 -3.61 -2.06 12.66
C SER A 29 -2.93 -0.89 13.34
N LEU A 30 -2.45 -1.11 14.57
CA LEU A 30 -1.85 -0.09 15.41
C LEU A 30 -0.52 -0.59 15.99
N GLY A 31 0.55 0.23 15.94
CA GLY A 31 1.82 -0.19 16.51
C GLY A 31 2.96 0.77 16.18
N GLU A 32 4.17 0.45 16.65
CA GLU A 32 5.37 1.21 16.27
C GLU A 32 5.77 0.94 14.82
N ARG A 33 5.57 -0.30 14.36
CA ARG A 33 5.69 -0.73 12.98
C ARG A 33 4.47 -1.55 12.66
N ALA A 34 3.67 -1.08 11.74
CA ALA A 34 2.42 -1.77 11.47
C ALA A 34 2.12 -1.88 9.96
N GLY A 35 1.25 -2.82 9.63
CA GLY A 35 0.71 -3.04 8.31
C GLY A 35 -0.65 -3.71 8.37
N CYS A 36 -1.44 -3.56 7.33
CA CYS A 36 -2.69 -4.29 7.24
C CYS A 36 -2.50 -5.56 6.40
N ILE A 37 -1.98 -5.43 5.19
CA ILE A 37 -1.77 -6.56 4.25
C ILE A 37 -0.37 -6.44 3.63
N GLY A 38 0.51 -7.42 3.86
CA GLY A 38 1.83 -7.40 3.24
C GLY A 38 2.98 -7.95 4.08
N SER A 39 4.10 -7.21 4.15
CA SER A 39 5.28 -7.58 4.94
C SER A 39 5.93 -6.38 5.61
N LEU A 40 6.38 -6.53 6.87
CA LEU A 40 6.98 -5.45 7.64
C LEU A 40 8.50 -5.37 7.53
N ALA A 41 9.21 -6.48 7.36
CA ALA A 41 10.66 -6.50 7.34
C ALA A 41 11.23 -7.41 6.24
N ALA A 42 12.36 -7.01 5.68
CA ALA A 42 13.12 -7.83 4.76
C ALA A 42 13.93 -8.89 5.50
N LEU A 43 14.03 -10.08 4.91
CA LEU A 43 15.17 -10.96 5.07
C LEU A 43 16.11 -10.76 3.87
N ASP A 44 17.40 -10.82 4.09
CA ASP A 44 18.38 -10.70 3.01
C ASP A 44 18.16 -11.79 1.97
N GLY A 45 18.12 -11.41 0.67
CA GLY A 45 17.99 -12.35 -0.43
C GLY A 45 16.66 -12.37 -1.16
N SER A 46 15.99 -11.41 -1.15
CA SER A 46 14.92 -10.66 -1.81
C SER A 46 14.24 -11.27 -3.03
N THR A 47 13.48 -12.31 -2.81
CA THR A 47 12.30 -12.52 -3.65
C THR A 47 11.28 -11.42 -3.31
N PRO A 48 10.75 -10.66 -4.27
CA PRO A 48 9.73 -9.67 -3.98
C PRO A 48 8.46 -10.34 -3.45
N SER A 49 7.89 -9.76 -2.39
CA SER A 49 6.56 -10.14 -1.95
C SER A 49 5.52 -9.85 -3.02
N ARG A 50 4.48 -10.65 -3.09
CA ARG A 50 3.39 -10.48 -4.06
C ARG A 50 2.07 -10.32 -3.34
N ILE A 51 1.31 -9.30 -3.76
CA ILE A 51 -0.03 -9.05 -3.26
C ILE A 51 -0.96 -8.93 -4.46
N ASN A 52 -1.94 -9.79 -4.54
CA ASN A 52 -2.95 -9.77 -5.58
C ASN A 52 -4.34 -9.68 -4.94
N ILE A 53 -5.01 -8.55 -5.15
CA ILE A 53 -6.36 -8.27 -4.63
C ILE A 53 -7.28 -8.11 -5.82
N LYS A 54 -8.34 -8.91 -5.85
CA LYS A 54 -9.31 -8.92 -6.94
C LYS A 54 -10.74 -9.06 -6.42
N ASN A 55 -11.68 -8.39 -7.09
CA ASN A 55 -13.12 -8.46 -6.78
C ASN A 55 -13.42 -8.26 -5.29
N SER A 56 -12.68 -7.37 -4.62
CA SER A 56 -12.65 -7.31 -3.16
C SER A 56 -13.01 -5.92 -2.64
N THR A 57 -13.52 -5.87 -1.41
CA THR A 57 -13.81 -4.62 -0.71
C THR A 57 -12.94 -4.52 0.55
N LEU A 58 -12.16 -3.46 0.66
CA LEU A 58 -11.25 -3.26 1.78
C LEU A 58 -11.52 -1.93 2.48
N ASP A 59 -11.60 -1.96 3.81
CA ASP A 59 -11.60 -0.79 4.68
C ASP A 59 -10.47 -0.94 5.69
N LEU A 60 -9.42 -0.15 5.51
CA LEU A 60 -8.14 -0.30 6.20
C LEU A 60 -7.78 0.97 6.97
N LEU A 61 -7.45 0.80 8.25
CA LEU A 61 -6.86 1.85 9.08
C LEU A 61 -5.50 1.40 9.60
N LEU A 62 -4.49 2.19 9.33
CA LEU A 62 -3.14 2.01 9.85
C LEU A 62 -2.75 3.21 10.71
N LYS A 63 -2.32 2.96 11.95
CA LYS A 63 -1.72 3.97 12.82
C LYS A 63 -0.37 3.50 13.33
N ALA A 64 0.70 4.07 12.78
CA ALA A 64 2.06 3.68 13.14
C ALA A 64 3.06 4.77 12.72
N PRO A 65 4.15 5.00 13.44
CA PRO A 65 5.25 5.84 12.96
C PRO A 65 5.77 5.39 11.59
N CYS A 66 5.75 4.09 11.29
CA CYS A 66 6.14 3.58 9.98
C CYS A 66 5.40 2.29 9.60
N GLY A 67 5.04 2.18 8.30
CA GLY A 67 4.30 1.01 7.81
C GLY A 67 3.67 1.18 6.44
N SER A 68 2.89 0.17 6.05
CA SER A 68 2.08 0.19 4.83
C SER A 68 0.74 -0.49 5.08
N ALA A 69 -0.36 0.11 4.62
CA ALA A 69 -1.65 -0.55 4.75
C ALA A 69 -1.77 -1.70 3.74
N VAL A 70 -1.44 -1.48 2.47
CA VAL A 70 -1.32 -2.56 1.48
C VAL A 70 0.06 -2.47 0.83
N GLY A 71 0.93 -3.43 1.11
CA GLY A 71 2.27 -3.43 0.57
C GLY A 71 3.33 -3.91 1.56
N CYS A 72 4.58 -3.56 1.29
CA CYS A 72 5.69 -4.01 2.13
C CYS A 72 6.52 -2.82 2.61
N ARG A 73 6.85 -2.82 3.89
CA ARG A 73 7.59 -1.68 4.45
C ARG A 73 9.02 -1.60 3.90
N LYS A 74 9.79 -2.67 3.94
CA LYS A 74 11.23 -2.68 3.57
C LYS A 74 11.59 -3.67 2.47
N THR A 75 10.76 -4.66 2.20
CA THR A 75 10.95 -5.62 1.11
C THR A 75 10.48 -5.05 -0.22
N ALA A 76 11.01 -5.56 -1.31
CA ALA A 76 10.41 -5.37 -2.61
C ALA A 76 8.99 -5.99 -2.63
N CYS A 77 8.03 -5.31 -3.25
CA CYS A 77 6.64 -5.73 -3.28
C CYS A 77 6.02 -5.47 -4.65
N ASP A 78 5.50 -6.52 -5.26
CA ASP A 78 4.69 -6.39 -6.46
C ASP A 78 3.21 -6.51 -6.08
N THR A 79 2.47 -5.42 -6.27
CA THR A 79 1.07 -5.33 -5.88
C THR A 79 0.19 -5.17 -7.12
N VAL A 80 -0.83 -6.00 -7.24
CA VAL A 80 -1.87 -5.91 -8.27
C VAL A 80 -3.21 -5.79 -7.58
N ILE A 81 -3.97 -4.77 -7.94
CA ILE A 81 -5.34 -4.54 -7.47
C ILE A 81 -6.23 -4.46 -8.70
N SER A 82 -7.30 -5.24 -8.73
CA SER A 82 -8.25 -5.21 -9.84
C SER A 82 -9.69 -5.41 -9.38
N ASP A 83 -10.60 -4.73 -10.07
CA ASP A 83 -12.04 -4.90 -9.90
C ASP A 83 -12.47 -4.77 -8.42
N SER A 84 -11.90 -3.80 -7.69
CA SER A 84 -11.98 -3.72 -6.22
C SER A 84 -12.28 -2.32 -5.72
N ASP A 85 -12.96 -2.25 -4.57
CA ASP A 85 -13.25 -1.01 -3.83
C ASP A 85 -12.37 -0.96 -2.58
N ILE A 86 -11.50 0.03 -2.48
CA ILE A 86 -10.55 0.13 -1.37
C ILE A 86 -10.62 1.51 -0.71
N THR A 87 -10.88 1.52 0.58
CA THR A 87 -10.74 2.69 1.43
C THR A 87 -9.59 2.48 2.39
N VAL A 88 -8.64 3.41 2.38
CA VAL A 88 -7.44 3.35 3.24
C VAL A 88 -7.27 4.67 3.97
N HIS A 89 -7.01 4.57 5.26
CA HIS A 89 -6.54 5.71 6.04
C HIS A 89 -5.27 5.33 6.79
N VAL A 90 -4.21 6.14 6.64
CA VAL A 90 -2.93 5.92 7.33
C VAL A 90 -2.51 7.15 8.13
N GLU A 91 -2.02 6.91 9.34
CA GLU A 91 -1.52 7.95 10.24
C GLU A 91 -0.10 7.60 10.70
N GLY A 92 0.88 8.48 10.43
CA GLY A 92 2.27 8.28 10.86
C GLY A 92 3.27 9.08 10.04
N ASP A 93 4.56 8.94 10.37
CA ASP A 93 5.63 9.74 9.78
C ASP A 93 6.18 9.16 8.46
N ALA A 94 6.28 7.83 8.37
CA ALA A 94 6.79 7.11 7.21
C ALA A 94 5.82 5.96 6.85
N VAL A 95 4.66 6.31 6.37
CA VAL A 95 3.57 5.36 6.07
C VAL A 95 3.13 5.43 4.62
N ALA A 96 2.64 4.31 4.11
CA ALA A 96 2.02 4.23 2.81
C ALA A 96 0.60 3.64 2.92
N GLY A 97 -0.36 4.22 2.21
CA GLY A 97 -1.67 3.63 2.04
C GLY A 97 -1.56 2.36 1.19
N ILE A 98 -1.21 2.50 -0.08
CA ILE A 98 -0.97 1.38 -0.99
C ILE A 98 0.42 1.52 -1.61
N GLY A 99 1.31 0.58 -1.35
CA GLY A 99 2.70 0.63 -1.80
C GLY A 99 3.70 0.58 -0.66
N SER A 100 4.72 1.43 -0.70
CA SER A 100 5.73 1.49 0.35
C SER A 100 6.43 2.84 0.42
N ALA A 101 6.52 3.40 1.62
CA ALA A 101 7.29 4.61 1.90
C ALA A 101 8.82 4.34 2.02
N GLU A 102 9.26 3.12 2.27
CA GLU A 102 10.67 2.76 2.47
C GLU A 102 11.16 1.68 1.48
N GLY A 103 10.26 0.96 0.82
CA GLY A 103 10.56 -0.18 -0.05
C GLY A 103 10.56 0.16 -1.53
N LYS A 104 10.82 -0.85 -2.33
CA LYS A 104 10.76 -0.84 -3.79
C LYS A 104 9.66 -1.77 -4.26
N GLY A 105 9.17 -1.59 -5.47
CA GLY A 105 8.20 -2.52 -6.03
C GLY A 105 7.50 -2.01 -7.26
N SER A 106 6.47 -2.72 -7.66
CA SER A 106 5.55 -2.33 -8.71
C SER A 106 4.11 -2.31 -8.19
N LEU A 107 3.32 -1.39 -8.69
CA LEU A 107 1.90 -1.28 -8.37
C LEU A 107 1.11 -1.16 -9.66
N LEU A 108 0.13 -2.04 -9.81
CA LEU A 108 -0.81 -2.03 -10.90
C LEU A 108 -2.23 -1.99 -10.34
N ILE A 109 -2.98 -0.94 -10.66
CA ILE A 109 -4.40 -0.79 -10.29
C ILE A 109 -5.24 -0.81 -11.57
N LYS A 110 -6.29 -1.62 -11.59
CA LYS A 110 -7.20 -1.75 -12.73
C LYS A 110 -8.66 -1.78 -12.28
N ASN A 111 -9.54 -1.09 -13.02
CA ASN A 111 -11.00 -1.17 -12.85
C ASN A 111 -11.44 -1.06 -11.38
N SER A 112 -10.81 -0.18 -10.60
CA SER A 112 -10.99 -0.13 -9.15
C SER A 112 -11.33 1.27 -8.67
N ASP A 113 -12.06 1.37 -7.56
CA ASP A 113 -12.30 2.63 -6.84
C ASP A 113 -11.43 2.66 -5.59
N ILE A 114 -10.50 3.61 -5.54
CA ILE A 114 -9.54 3.75 -4.45
C ILE A 114 -9.73 5.08 -3.76
N LYS A 115 -9.98 5.04 -2.47
CA LYS A 115 -9.96 6.20 -1.57
C LYS A 115 -8.83 6.01 -0.58
N SER A 116 -7.76 6.76 -0.74
CA SER A 116 -6.61 6.71 0.15
C SER A 116 -6.31 8.07 0.74
N SER A 117 -6.03 8.12 2.02
CA SER A 117 -5.63 9.33 2.71
C SER A 117 -4.53 9.03 3.71
N SER A 118 -3.54 9.92 3.77
CA SER A 118 -2.48 9.87 4.77
C SER A 118 -2.49 11.10 5.66
N SER A 119 -2.13 10.94 6.92
CA SER A 119 -1.80 12.08 7.77
C SER A 119 -0.47 12.70 7.32
N SER A 120 -0.32 14.00 7.55
CA SER A 120 0.87 14.76 7.18
C SER A 120 2.11 14.31 7.96
N GLY A 121 2.82 13.32 7.46
CA GLY A 121 4.15 12.93 7.90
C GLY A 121 5.21 13.35 6.87
N ILE A 122 6.49 13.31 7.26
CA ILE A 122 7.60 13.73 6.40
C ILE A 122 7.74 12.82 5.16
N TYR A 123 7.33 11.55 5.28
CA TYR A 123 7.43 10.53 4.24
C TYR A 123 6.12 9.74 4.06
N SER A 124 4.98 10.40 4.16
CA SER A 124 3.68 9.72 3.98
C SER A 124 3.28 9.67 2.52
N LEU A 125 2.81 8.50 2.09
CA LEU A 125 2.29 8.24 0.75
C LEU A 125 0.84 7.82 0.82
N ASP A 126 0.00 8.34 -0.04
CA ASP A 126 -1.31 7.74 -0.25
C ASP A 126 -1.19 6.49 -1.12
N ILE A 127 -0.53 6.60 -2.28
CA ILE A 127 -0.37 5.49 -3.24
C ILE A 127 0.98 5.57 -3.94
N GLY A 128 1.70 4.46 -4.02
CA GLY A 128 2.92 4.32 -4.81
C GLY A 128 4.16 3.90 -4.03
N PHE A 129 5.31 4.10 -4.64
CA PHE A 129 6.63 3.83 -4.06
C PHE A 129 7.51 5.04 -4.27
N MET A 130 8.37 5.37 -3.30
CA MET A 130 9.27 6.53 -3.38
C MET A 130 10.18 6.54 -4.62
N ASN A 131 10.48 5.39 -5.18
CA ASN A 131 11.44 5.24 -6.28
C ASN A 131 10.86 4.65 -7.57
N LYS A 132 9.56 4.40 -7.64
CA LYS A 132 8.90 3.86 -8.84
C LYS A 132 7.44 4.31 -8.91
N GLY A 133 7.00 4.66 -10.10
CA GLY A 133 5.62 5.00 -10.38
C GLY A 133 4.67 3.79 -10.28
N CYS A 134 3.40 4.08 -10.14
CA CYS A 134 2.33 3.10 -10.27
C CYS A 134 1.70 3.19 -11.67
N ILE A 135 1.11 2.09 -12.12
CA ILE A 135 0.29 2.05 -13.34
C ILE A 135 -1.17 1.95 -12.91
N ILE A 136 -1.97 2.94 -13.32
CA ILE A 136 -3.38 3.01 -12.99
C ILE A 136 -4.17 2.98 -14.28
N ASN A 137 -5.03 1.98 -14.45
CA ASN A 137 -5.84 1.78 -15.63
C ASN A 137 -7.33 1.74 -15.29
N ASN A 138 -8.13 2.54 -15.97
CA ASN A 138 -9.60 2.54 -15.84
C ASN A 138 -10.08 2.50 -14.39
N SER A 139 -9.51 3.35 -13.55
CA SER A 139 -9.77 3.35 -12.11
C SER A 139 -10.04 4.77 -11.61
N THR A 140 -10.89 4.89 -10.61
CA THR A 140 -11.12 6.15 -9.90
C THR A 140 -10.19 6.21 -8.69
N ILE A 141 -9.36 7.24 -8.63
CA ILE A 141 -8.45 7.45 -7.52
C ILE A 141 -8.81 8.77 -6.83
N ASN A 142 -9.19 8.68 -5.58
CA ASN A 142 -9.38 9.82 -4.71
C ASN A 142 -8.31 9.80 -3.62
N SER A 143 -7.16 10.34 -3.93
CA SER A 143 -6.00 10.38 -3.03
C SER A 143 -5.12 11.58 -3.37
N HIS A 144 -4.27 11.97 -2.42
CA HIS A 144 -3.15 12.83 -2.68
C HIS A 144 -1.93 11.94 -2.95
N LEU A 145 -1.40 11.98 -4.16
CA LEU A 145 -0.09 11.38 -4.47
C LEU A 145 0.99 12.24 -3.83
N ILE A 146 2.05 11.63 -3.35
CA ILE A 146 3.16 12.40 -2.76
C ILE A 146 3.72 13.42 -3.73
N ASN A 147 3.95 14.61 -3.21
CA ASN A 147 4.92 15.55 -3.70
C ASN A 147 6.34 15.11 -3.28
N ASP A 148 6.90 14.16 -3.98
CA ASP A 148 8.35 14.05 -4.09
C ASP A 148 8.79 15.17 -5.05
N PRO A 149 9.73 16.06 -4.69
CA PRO A 149 10.22 17.10 -5.58
C PRO A 149 10.80 16.56 -6.89
N ASP A 150 11.22 15.29 -6.93
CA ASP A 150 11.65 14.59 -8.14
C ASP A 150 10.52 13.76 -8.80
N TYR A 151 9.32 13.77 -8.23
CA TYR A 151 8.18 13.04 -8.74
C TYR A 151 7.39 13.91 -9.72
N HIS A 152 7.64 13.76 -11.01
CA HIS A 152 6.80 14.32 -12.05
C HIS A 152 5.48 13.54 -12.13
N GLU A 153 4.41 14.19 -11.71
CA GLU A 153 3.04 13.69 -11.65
C GLU A 153 2.62 12.88 -12.91
N PRO A 154 2.57 11.54 -12.87
CA PRO A 154 1.97 10.78 -13.98
C PRO A 154 0.44 10.87 -13.98
N SER A 155 -0.16 11.36 -12.90
CA SER A 155 -1.60 11.34 -12.67
C SER A 155 -2.43 12.19 -13.64
N ARG A 156 -1.86 13.18 -14.30
CA ARG A 156 -2.58 13.94 -15.35
C ARG A 156 -2.57 13.28 -16.72
N LEU A 157 -1.68 12.34 -16.98
CA LEU A 157 -1.61 11.63 -18.27
C LEU A 157 -2.49 10.38 -18.33
N MET A 158 -3.00 9.90 -17.21
CA MET A 158 -3.81 8.68 -17.15
C MET A 158 -5.31 8.90 -16.98
N GLN A 159 -5.77 10.16 -16.96
CA GLN A 159 -7.20 10.47 -17.03
C GLN A 159 -7.74 10.62 -18.46
N GLN A 160 -6.94 10.30 -19.47
CA GLN A 160 -7.41 10.27 -20.87
C GLN A 160 -7.64 8.83 -21.31
N ASN A 161 -8.94 8.46 -21.30
CA ASN A 161 -9.66 7.29 -21.81
C ASN A 161 -9.85 6.12 -20.86
#